data_6389cd4ecb20ff19515b0d6bd63fb551
#
_entry.id   6389cd4ecb20ff19515b0d6bd63fb551
#
_cell.length_a   1.000
_cell.length_b   1.000
_cell.length_c   1.000
_cell.angle_alpha   90.00
_cell.angle_beta   90.00
_cell.angle_gamma   90.00
#
_symmetry.space_group_name_H-M   'P 1'
#
loop_
_entity.id
_entity.type
_entity.pdbx_description
1 polymer ?
#
loop_
_entity_poly.entity_id
_entity_poly.type
_entity_poly.pdbx_seq_one_letter_code
_entity_poly.pdbx_strand_id
1 'polypeptide(L)'
;LENLTLIGTAAINGTGNASNNTMSGNSANNVLTGLGGNDTYLYGRGGGQDTVIDNAGTADSVLFGATINPLDLVLSRQANDLRLAIHGSTDQVTIQNWYGGATNQTETIQAGNGQALLNTQVDQLIQAMATFSQQTGLTWDQAIDQRPQEVQTVLAANWH
;
A
#
# COMPACT_ATOMS: atom_id res chain seq x y z
N LEU A 1 -1.57 -8.86 22.54
CA LEU A 1 -1.79 -9.24 21.15
C LEU A 1 -0.58 -8.83 20.33
N GLU A 2 0.09 -9.78 19.68
CA GLU A 2 1.24 -9.51 18.81
C GLU A 2 0.88 -9.73 17.36
N ASN A 3 0.09 -10.77 17.07
CA ASN A 3 -0.36 -11.11 15.71
C ASN A 3 -1.87 -11.23 15.66
N LEU A 4 -2.47 -10.68 14.59
CA LEU A 4 -3.89 -10.77 14.30
C LEU A 4 -4.08 -11.20 12.85
N THR A 5 -4.72 -12.35 12.65
CA THR A 5 -5.10 -12.82 11.32
C THR A 5 -6.60 -13.02 11.25
N LEU A 6 -7.25 -12.31 10.34
CA LEU A 6 -8.68 -12.52 10.05
C LEU A 6 -8.84 -13.73 9.15
N ILE A 7 -9.74 -14.61 9.49
CA ILE A 7 -10.01 -15.85 8.72
C ILE A 7 -11.43 -15.88 8.20
N GLY A 8 -11.68 -16.76 7.23
CA GLY A 8 -13.00 -16.90 6.58
C GLY A 8 -13.18 -15.88 5.45
N THR A 9 -14.43 -15.67 5.06
CA THR A 9 -14.81 -14.83 3.91
C THR A 9 -15.75 -13.67 4.27
N ALA A 10 -16.03 -13.49 5.55
CA ALA A 10 -16.88 -12.39 6.02
C ALA A 10 -16.07 -11.10 6.13
N ALA A 11 -16.70 -9.97 5.83
CA ALA A 11 -16.14 -8.65 6.04
C ALA A 11 -16.10 -8.34 7.53
N ILE A 12 -15.00 -8.67 8.17
CA ILE A 12 -14.72 -8.42 9.60
C ILE A 12 -13.53 -7.51 9.75
N ASN A 13 -13.42 -6.82 10.88
CA ASN A 13 -12.36 -5.87 11.13
C ASN A 13 -11.43 -6.36 12.25
N GLY A 14 -10.19 -5.88 12.21
CA GLY A 14 -9.17 -6.20 13.21
C GLY A 14 -8.66 -4.95 13.90
N THR A 15 -8.45 -5.05 15.21
CA THR A 15 -7.85 -3.96 15.99
C THR A 15 -6.70 -4.54 16.82
N GLY A 16 -5.53 -3.93 16.68
CA GLY A 16 -4.33 -4.22 17.46
C GLY A 16 -4.38 -3.63 18.87
N ASN A 17 -3.23 -3.26 19.38
CA ASN A 17 -3.07 -2.63 20.69
C ASN A 17 -1.86 -1.67 20.68
N ALA A 18 -1.35 -1.29 21.83
CA ALA A 18 -0.21 -0.37 21.95
C ALA A 18 1.18 -1.05 21.78
N SER A 19 1.22 -2.32 21.38
CA SER A 19 2.46 -3.03 21.09
C SER A 19 2.61 -3.19 19.58
N ASN A 20 3.81 -3.52 19.12
CA ASN A 20 4.04 -3.84 17.70
C ASN A 20 3.21 -5.05 17.30
N ASN A 21 2.32 -4.88 16.34
CA ASN A 21 1.43 -5.93 15.85
C ASN A 21 1.77 -6.33 14.41
N THR A 22 1.51 -7.58 14.08
CA THR A 22 1.45 -8.04 12.69
C THR A 22 0.01 -8.39 12.38
N MET A 23 -0.58 -7.72 11.39
CA MET A 23 -2.00 -7.80 11.08
C MET A 23 -2.21 -8.26 9.64
N SER A 24 -3.13 -9.20 9.44
CA SER A 24 -3.52 -9.69 8.12
C SER A 24 -5.04 -9.78 8.00
N GLY A 25 -5.58 -9.26 6.91
CA GLY A 25 -6.98 -9.41 6.52
C GLY A 25 -7.31 -10.81 5.98
N ASN A 26 -8.56 -10.98 5.58
CA ASN A 26 -9.02 -12.16 4.83
C ASN A 26 -9.33 -11.77 3.36
N SER A 27 -10.12 -12.55 2.63
CA SER A 27 -10.47 -12.24 1.23
C SER A 27 -11.62 -11.23 1.07
N ALA A 28 -12.19 -10.74 2.16
CA ALA A 28 -13.21 -9.69 2.14
C ALA A 28 -12.57 -8.31 2.36
N ASN A 29 -13.38 -7.26 2.27
CA ASN A 29 -12.92 -5.91 2.59
C ASN A 29 -12.84 -5.73 4.12
N ASN A 30 -11.66 -5.51 4.63
CA ASN A 30 -11.40 -5.39 6.06
C ASN A 30 -10.94 -3.99 6.45
N VAL A 31 -11.16 -3.61 7.69
CA VAL A 31 -10.50 -2.47 8.32
C VAL A 31 -9.55 -3.01 9.39
N LEU A 32 -8.27 -2.68 9.25
CA LEU A 32 -7.20 -3.04 10.18
C LEU A 32 -6.72 -1.78 10.89
N THR A 33 -6.85 -1.74 12.21
CA THR A 33 -6.44 -0.60 13.04
C THR A 33 -5.30 -1.02 13.95
N GLY A 34 -4.10 -0.45 13.75
CA GLY A 34 -2.90 -0.80 14.50
C GLY A 34 -2.92 -0.28 15.93
N LEU A 35 -3.31 0.96 16.12
CA LEU A 35 -3.28 1.77 17.33
C LEU A 35 -1.88 2.31 17.61
N GLY A 36 -1.11 1.72 18.51
CA GLY A 36 0.23 2.20 18.82
C GLY A 36 1.27 1.09 18.69
N GLY A 37 2.54 1.47 18.74
CA GLY A 37 3.63 0.58 18.45
C GLY A 37 4.05 0.70 16.98
N ASN A 38 4.94 -0.17 16.53
CA ASN A 38 5.35 -0.25 15.14
C ASN A 38 4.67 -1.47 14.52
N ASP A 39 3.70 -1.23 13.65
CA ASP A 39 2.79 -2.25 13.15
C ASP A 39 3.16 -2.70 11.73
N THR A 40 2.86 -3.94 11.42
CA THR A 40 3.08 -4.52 10.10
C THR A 40 1.76 -5.04 9.54
N TYR A 41 1.35 -4.48 8.41
CA TYR A 41 0.13 -4.88 7.70
C TYR A 41 0.50 -5.76 6.50
N LEU A 42 0.07 -7.01 6.54
CA LEU A 42 0.34 -7.99 5.48
C LEU A 42 -0.81 -8.00 4.47
N TYR A 43 -0.48 -7.89 3.19
CA TYR A 43 -1.46 -7.90 2.11
C TYR A 43 -1.02 -8.79 0.95
N GLY A 44 -1.91 -9.65 0.48
CA GLY A 44 -1.69 -10.53 -0.67
C GLY A 44 -2.78 -10.39 -1.73
N ARG A 45 -2.53 -10.93 -2.92
CA ARG A 45 -3.57 -11.00 -3.98
C ARG A 45 -4.79 -11.76 -3.49
N GLY A 46 -5.98 -11.27 -3.85
CA GLY A 46 -7.25 -11.80 -3.36
C GLY A 46 -7.62 -11.29 -1.97
N GLY A 47 -6.90 -10.32 -1.44
CA GLY A 47 -7.17 -9.71 -0.14
C GLY A 47 -8.37 -8.78 -0.10
N GLY A 48 -8.96 -8.44 -1.26
CA GLY A 48 -10.09 -7.53 -1.33
C GLY A 48 -9.67 -6.06 -1.29
N GLN A 49 -10.54 -5.21 -0.77
CA GLN A 49 -10.29 -3.77 -0.63
C GLN A 49 -10.18 -3.42 0.84
N ASP A 50 -8.97 -3.45 1.35
CA ASP A 50 -8.71 -3.22 2.77
C ASP A 50 -8.41 -1.74 3.07
N THR A 51 -8.72 -1.35 4.30
CA THR A 51 -8.37 -0.05 4.86
C THR A 51 -7.46 -0.25 6.07
N VAL A 52 -6.32 0.42 6.05
CA VAL A 52 -5.40 0.51 7.19
C VAL A 52 -5.65 1.84 7.90
N ILE A 53 -5.82 1.78 9.21
CA ILE A 53 -5.88 2.94 10.09
C ILE A 53 -4.69 2.84 11.05
N ASP A 54 -3.73 3.71 10.83
CA ASP A 54 -2.57 3.87 11.68
C ASP A 54 -2.54 5.29 12.20
N ASN A 55 -2.27 5.48 13.47
CA ASN A 55 -2.29 6.81 14.11
C ASN A 55 -1.17 7.00 15.15
N ALA A 56 -0.28 6.01 15.28
CA ALA A 56 0.90 6.15 16.12
C ALA A 56 1.91 5.06 15.77
N GLY A 57 3.14 5.36 15.89
CA GLY A 57 4.28 4.53 15.53
C GLY A 57 5.35 5.40 14.87
N THR A 58 6.46 4.83 14.55
CA THR A 58 7.57 5.51 13.86
C THR A 58 8.28 4.59 12.86
N ALA A 59 7.82 3.35 12.76
CA ALA A 59 8.35 2.35 11.83
C ALA A 59 7.24 1.33 11.46
N ASP A 60 6.10 1.87 11.02
CA ASP A 60 4.98 1.08 10.52
C ASP A 60 5.20 0.66 9.07
N SER A 61 4.66 -0.48 8.67
CA SER A 61 4.90 -1.00 7.34
C SER A 61 3.71 -1.74 6.74
N VAL A 62 3.53 -1.55 5.42
CA VAL A 62 2.69 -2.42 4.60
C VAL A 62 3.61 -3.36 3.83
N LEU A 63 3.44 -4.66 4.00
CA LEU A 63 4.20 -5.70 3.30
C LEU A 63 3.28 -6.43 2.31
N PHE A 64 3.65 -6.34 1.04
CA PHE A 64 2.96 -7.07 -0.02
C PHE A 64 3.54 -8.48 -0.21
N GLY A 65 2.67 -9.43 -0.50
CA GLY A 65 3.04 -10.81 -0.77
C GLY A 65 3.94 -10.95 -2.02
N ALA A 66 4.65 -12.06 -2.12
CA ALA A 66 5.72 -12.32 -3.10
C ALA A 66 5.31 -12.14 -4.57
N THR A 67 4.02 -12.14 -4.88
CA THR A 67 3.49 -11.99 -6.25
C THR A 67 3.12 -10.55 -6.60
N ILE A 68 3.33 -9.59 -5.70
CA ILE A 68 3.00 -8.17 -5.90
C ILE A 68 4.31 -7.38 -5.90
N ASN A 69 4.79 -7.05 -7.08
CA ASN A 69 6.03 -6.29 -7.27
C ASN A 69 5.73 -4.80 -7.51
N PRO A 70 6.74 -3.91 -7.53
CA PRO A 70 6.51 -2.49 -7.80
C PRO A 70 5.72 -2.21 -9.09
N LEU A 71 5.92 -3.02 -10.13
CA LEU A 71 5.18 -2.90 -11.39
C LEU A 71 3.68 -3.19 -11.25
N ASP A 72 3.29 -3.95 -10.22
CA ASP A 72 1.89 -4.27 -9.95
C ASP A 72 1.18 -3.20 -9.11
N LEU A 73 1.92 -2.27 -8.50
CA LEU A 73 1.39 -1.29 -7.56
C LEU A 73 1.11 0.05 -8.23
N VAL A 74 -0.12 0.51 -8.13
CA VAL A 74 -0.57 1.82 -8.62
C VAL A 74 -0.94 2.69 -7.44
N LEU A 75 -0.07 3.65 -7.14
CA LEU A 75 -0.26 4.59 -6.04
C LEU A 75 -1.08 5.79 -6.51
N SER A 76 -2.02 6.22 -5.69
CA SER A 76 -2.77 7.45 -5.93
C SER A 76 -3.24 8.10 -4.64
N ARG A 77 -3.35 9.42 -4.65
CA ARG A 77 -3.99 10.18 -3.59
C ARG A 77 -5.49 10.21 -3.80
N GLN A 78 -6.24 9.85 -2.77
CA GLN A 78 -7.71 9.90 -2.75
C GLN A 78 -8.15 10.78 -1.57
N ALA A 79 -8.41 12.07 -1.84
CA ALA A 79 -8.67 13.07 -0.78
C ALA A 79 -7.50 13.11 0.23
N ASN A 80 -7.71 12.67 1.46
CA ASN A 80 -6.66 12.58 2.49
C ASN A 80 -6.03 11.18 2.61
N ASP A 81 -6.47 10.21 1.82
CA ASP A 81 -6.02 8.83 1.90
C ASP A 81 -4.96 8.53 0.82
N LEU A 82 -4.06 7.59 1.11
CA LEU A 82 -3.19 6.97 0.12
C LEU A 82 -3.80 5.63 -0.32
N ARG A 83 -4.03 5.48 -1.60
CA ARG A 83 -4.50 4.25 -2.21
C ARG A 83 -3.36 3.51 -2.90
N LEU A 84 -3.23 2.23 -2.59
CA LEU A 84 -2.30 1.28 -3.20
C LEU A 84 -3.14 0.21 -3.93
N ALA A 85 -3.39 0.41 -5.21
CA ALA A 85 -4.17 -0.52 -6.03
C ALA A 85 -3.26 -1.56 -6.69
N ILE A 86 -3.79 -2.77 -6.87
CA ILE A 86 -3.09 -3.85 -7.56
C ILE A 86 -3.54 -3.85 -9.03
N HIS A 87 -2.60 -3.59 -9.94
CA HIS A 87 -2.87 -3.57 -11.37
C HIS A 87 -3.52 -4.88 -11.85
N GLY A 88 -4.52 -4.75 -12.70
CA GLY A 88 -5.24 -5.90 -13.27
C GLY A 88 -6.23 -6.59 -12.33
N SER A 89 -6.50 -6.02 -11.17
CA SER A 89 -7.49 -6.53 -10.20
C SER A 89 -8.29 -5.42 -9.54
N THR A 90 -9.26 -5.78 -8.71
CA THR A 90 -9.99 -4.85 -7.83
C THR A 90 -9.37 -4.75 -6.43
N ASP A 91 -8.32 -5.51 -6.19
CA ASP A 91 -7.61 -5.52 -4.90
C ASP A 91 -6.93 -4.18 -4.63
N GLN A 92 -7.00 -3.72 -3.42
CA GLN A 92 -6.33 -2.50 -3.00
C GLN A 92 -6.16 -2.41 -1.49
N VAL A 93 -5.19 -1.62 -1.07
CA VAL A 93 -5.03 -1.15 0.30
C VAL A 93 -5.19 0.36 0.31
N THR A 94 -6.04 0.88 1.19
CA THR A 94 -6.16 2.32 1.44
C THR A 94 -5.60 2.61 2.82
N ILE A 95 -4.60 3.48 2.90
CA ILE A 95 -4.09 3.97 4.18
C ILE A 95 -4.84 5.25 4.49
N GLN A 96 -5.73 5.17 5.48
CA GLN A 96 -6.65 6.25 5.82
C GLN A 96 -5.90 7.43 6.43
N ASN A 97 -6.31 8.63 6.00
CA ASN A 97 -5.81 9.89 6.52
C ASN A 97 -4.29 10.10 6.41
N TRP A 98 -3.65 9.43 5.44
CA TRP A 98 -2.21 9.55 5.16
C TRP A 98 -1.73 11.00 5.07
N TYR A 99 -2.51 11.84 4.40
CA TYR A 99 -2.19 13.25 4.19
C TYR A 99 -2.66 14.17 5.33
N GLY A 100 -3.25 13.59 6.37
CA GLY A 100 -3.68 14.32 7.57
C GLY A 100 -2.56 14.58 8.58
N GLY A 101 -1.46 13.83 8.50
CA GLY A 101 -0.31 14.00 9.38
C GLY A 101 0.64 12.81 9.32
N ALA A 102 1.89 13.01 9.73
CA ALA A 102 2.93 11.98 9.66
C ALA A 102 2.61 10.74 10.51
N THR A 103 1.88 10.91 11.61
CA THR A 103 1.49 9.80 12.48
C THR A 103 0.46 8.85 11.86
N ASN A 104 -0.15 9.22 10.73
CA ASN A 104 -1.09 8.38 10.00
C ASN A 104 -0.44 7.66 8.80
N GLN A 105 0.87 7.78 8.66
CA GLN A 105 1.63 7.17 7.57
C GLN A 105 2.29 5.88 8.05
N THR A 106 2.27 4.86 7.21
CA THR A 106 3.21 3.77 7.37
C THR A 106 4.54 4.19 6.75
N GLU A 107 5.63 4.10 7.50
CA GLU A 107 6.94 4.61 7.06
C GLU A 107 7.52 3.83 5.90
N THR A 108 7.12 2.57 5.75
CA THR A 108 7.63 1.70 4.69
C THR A 108 6.50 0.98 3.97
N ILE A 109 6.57 0.99 2.65
CA ILE A 109 5.76 0.15 1.77
C ILE A 109 6.73 -0.82 1.09
N GLN A 110 6.64 -2.12 1.40
CA GLN A 110 7.53 -3.13 0.84
C GLN A 110 6.80 -4.01 -0.17
N ALA A 111 7.34 -4.08 -1.39
CA ALA A 111 6.84 -4.95 -2.44
C ALA A 111 7.33 -6.40 -2.26
N GLY A 112 6.71 -7.33 -2.97
CA GLY A 112 6.97 -8.77 -2.83
C GLY A 112 8.37 -9.21 -3.24
N ASN A 113 9.08 -8.42 -4.03
CA ASN A 113 10.48 -8.66 -4.40
C ASN A 113 11.50 -8.11 -3.36
N GLY A 114 11.00 -7.56 -2.25
CA GLY A 114 11.83 -6.98 -1.18
C GLY A 114 12.20 -5.51 -1.35
N GLN A 115 11.91 -4.90 -2.51
CA GLN A 115 12.11 -3.46 -2.68
C GLN A 115 11.13 -2.68 -1.83
N ALA A 116 11.57 -1.55 -1.31
CA ALA A 116 10.79 -0.70 -0.43
C ALA A 116 10.66 0.72 -0.97
N LEU A 117 9.55 1.35 -0.66
CA LEU A 117 9.27 2.76 -0.87
C LEU A 117 9.04 3.40 0.51
N LEU A 118 9.81 4.42 0.83
CA LEU A 118 9.63 5.14 2.08
C LEU A 118 8.48 6.14 1.96
N ASN A 119 7.82 6.44 3.08
CA ASN A 119 6.73 7.43 3.13
C ASN A 119 7.13 8.79 2.53
N THR A 120 8.37 9.21 2.73
CA THR A 120 8.93 10.46 2.17
C THR A 120 9.10 10.44 0.65
N GLN A 121 9.04 9.27 0.02
CA GLN A 121 9.19 9.08 -1.43
C GLN A 121 7.87 8.89 -2.16
N VAL A 122 6.76 8.69 -1.44
CA VAL A 122 5.45 8.40 -2.02
C VAL A 122 4.98 9.50 -2.97
N ASP A 123 5.02 10.75 -2.53
CA ASP A 123 4.57 11.87 -3.35
C ASP A 123 5.47 12.11 -4.57
N GLN A 124 6.76 11.84 -4.45
CA GLN A 124 7.69 11.89 -5.57
C GLN A 124 7.33 10.85 -6.64
N LEU A 125 6.99 9.63 -6.24
CA LEU A 125 6.55 8.60 -7.16
C LEU A 125 5.21 8.96 -7.82
N ILE A 126 4.23 9.42 -7.05
CA ILE A 126 2.93 9.85 -7.59
C ILE A 126 3.12 10.98 -8.61
N GLN A 127 4.00 11.94 -8.33
CA GLN A 127 4.31 13.03 -9.26
C GLN A 127 5.02 12.51 -10.52
N ALA A 128 5.93 11.56 -10.40
CA ALA A 128 6.62 10.94 -11.55
C ALA A 128 5.63 10.18 -12.43
N MET A 129 4.67 9.46 -11.83
CA MET A 129 3.59 8.78 -12.55
C MET A 129 2.71 9.78 -13.32
N ALA A 130 2.33 10.89 -12.69
CA ALA A 130 1.53 11.94 -13.32
C ALA A 130 2.28 12.59 -14.48
N THR A 131 3.56 12.88 -14.33
CA THR A 131 4.42 13.45 -15.37
C THR A 131 4.51 12.51 -16.57
N PHE A 132 4.72 11.23 -16.33
CA PHE A 132 4.75 10.21 -17.37
C PHE A 132 3.43 10.15 -18.13
N SER A 133 2.29 10.18 -17.43
CA SER A 133 0.96 10.19 -18.03
C SER A 133 0.71 11.42 -18.88
N GLN A 134 1.16 12.59 -18.46
CA GLN A 134 1.08 13.83 -19.24
C GLN A 134 1.92 13.78 -20.52
N GLN A 135 3.12 13.20 -20.44
CA GLN A 135 4.04 13.11 -21.58
C GLN A 135 3.59 12.07 -22.61
N THR A 136 2.96 10.99 -22.19
CA THR A 136 2.60 9.86 -23.07
C THR A 136 1.13 9.85 -23.49
N GLY A 137 0.25 10.55 -22.77
CA GLY A 137 -1.20 10.48 -22.95
C GLY A 137 -1.82 9.18 -22.44
N LEU A 138 -1.05 8.32 -21.77
CA LEU A 138 -1.51 7.05 -21.19
C LEU A 138 -1.82 7.22 -19.71
N THR A 139 -2.83 6.50 -19.20
CA THR A 139 -2.96 6.30 -17.77
C THR A 139 -1.80 5.41 -17.29
N TRP A 140 -1.52 5.42 -16.00
CA TRP A 140 -0.45 4.56 -15.46
C TRP A 140 -0.74 3.08 -15.68
N ASP A 141 -2.00 2.65 -15.52
CA ASP A 141 -2.43 1.28 -15.83
C ASP A 141 -2.20 0.91 -17.29
N GLN A 142 -2.54 1.80 -18.23
CA GLN A 142 -2.26 1.60 -19.65
C GLN A 142 -0.76 1.54 -19.94
N ALA A 143 0.02 2.36 -19.25
CA ALA A 143 1.47 2.37 -19.40
C ALA A 143 2.12 1.07 -18.92
N ILE A 144 1.65 0.49 -17.83
CA ILE A 144 2.09 -0.82 -17.35
C ILE A 144 1.91 -1.88 -18.44
N ASP A 145 0.77 -1.87 -19.14
CA ASP A 145 0.47 -2.85 -20.18
C ASP A 145 1.22 -2.59 -21.49
N GLN A 146 1.36 -1.31 -21.89
CA GLN A 146 1.86 -0.93 -23.21
C GLN A 146 3.34 -0.56 -23.23
N ARG A 147 3.87 -0.06 -22.11
CA ARG A 147 5.26 0.44 -21.97
C ARG A 147 5.92 -0.01 -20.67
N PRO A 148 5.92 -1.31 -20.35
CA PRO A 148 6.38 -1.79 -19.06
C PRO A 148 7.83 -1.45 -18.74
N GLN A 149 8.71 -1.39 -19.75
CA GLN A 149 10.13 -1.06 -19.53
C GLN A 149 10.34 0.40 -19.16
N GLU A 150 9.57 1.33 -19.77
CA GLU A 150 9.62 2.74 -19.41
C GLU A 150 9.04 2.97 -18.00
N VAL A 151 7.95 2.28 -17.66
CA VAL A 151 7.36 2.28 -16.32
C VAL A 151 8.38 1.78 -15.28
N GLN A 152 9.06 0.67 -15.56
CA GLN A 152 10.11 0.13 -14.68
C GLN A 152 11.25 1.13 -14.45
N THR A 153 11.60 1.92 -15.44
CA THR A 153 12.62 2.98 -15.28
C THR A 153 12.17 4.04 -14.27
N VAL A 154 10.91 4.45 -14.33
CA VAL A 154 10.34 5.39 -13.35
C VAL A 154 10.30 4.78 -11.96
N LEU A 155 9.88 3.52 -11.85
CA LEU A 155 9.79 2.80 -10.57
C LEU A 155 11.17 2.61 -9.94
N ALA A 156 12.18 2.24 -10.73
CA ALA A 156 13.54 2.00 -10.24
C ALA A 156 14.20 3.26 -9.66
N ALA A 157 13.76 4.44 -10.03
CA ALA A 157 14.23 5.69 -9.46
C ALA A 157 13.69 5.96 -8.04
N ASN A 158 12.65 5.22 -7.61
CA ASN A 158 11.94 5.45 -6.35
C ASN A 158 11.94 4.23 -5.41
N TRP A 159 11.83 3.02 -5.96
CA TRP A 159 11.86 1.77 -5.20
C TRP A 159 13.30 1.27 -5.01
N HIS A 160 13.67 0.93 -3.79
CA HIS A 160 15.04 0.49 -3.44
C HIS A 160 15.09 -0.81 -2.65
#